data_e89ee072564008e92d43377ef5a3106d
#
_entry.id   e89ee072564008e92d43377ef5a3106d
#
_cell.length_a   1.000
_cell.length_b   1.000
_cell.length_c   1.000
_cell.angle_alpha   90.00
_cell.angle_beta   90.00
_cell.angle_gamma   90.00
#
_symmetry.space_group_name_H-M   'P 1'
#
loop_
_entity.id
_entity.type
_entity.pdbx_description
1 polymer ?
#
loop_
_entity_poly.entity_id
_entity_poly.type
_entity_poly.pdbx_seq_one_letter_code
_entity_poly.pdbx_strand_id
1 'polypeptide(L)'
;MILELADIRITPGQQTAFEEAIARGLSTVISRAKGFQGAKVNRGIESPDRFVLQIFWDTLADHTVGFRESPLFAEWRAIVGPFFAAPPVVEHFELTYKS
;
A
#
# COMPACT_ATOMS: atom_id res chain seq x y z
N MET A 1 -17.11 1.90 1.32
CA MET A 1 -15.69 2.02 0.97
C MET A 1 -14.86 1.45 2.12
N ILE A 2 -13.85 0.70 1.79
CA ILE A 2 -12.96 0.04 2.76
C ILE A 2 -11.60 0.72 2.72
N LEU A 3 -11.01 0.93 3.88
CA LEU A 3 -9.64 1.39 4.01
C LEU A 3 -8.73 0.18 4.25
N GLU A 4 -7.75 0.00 3.37
CA GLU A 4 -6.61 -0.88 3.65
C GLU A 4 -5.50 -0.03 4.25
N LEU A 5 -4.95 -0.45 5.38
CA LEU A 5 -3.79 0.19 5.98
C LEU A 5 -2.66 -0.81 6.04
N ALA A 6 -1.55 -0.49 5.37
CA ALA A 6 -0.33 -1.29 5.40
C ALA A 6 0.74 -0.55 6.20
N ASP A 7 1.21 -1.17 7.27
CA ASP A 7 2.32 -0.67 8.07
C ASP A 7 3.60 -1.29 7.50
N ILE A 8 4.45 -0.46 6.91
CA ILE A 8 5.61 -0.91 6.15
C ILE A 8 6.88 -0.42 6.83
N ARG A 9 7.81 -1.36 7.07
CA ARG A 9 9.16 -1.05 7.51
C ARG A 9 10.11 -1.30 6.35
N ILE A 10 10.96 -0.31 6.04
CA ILE A 10 11.91 -0.42 4.94
C ILE A 10 13.35 -0.48 5.47
N THR A 11 14.26 -0.94 4.63
CA THR A 11 15.69 -0.88 4.91
C THR A 11 16.09 0.56 5.16
N PRO A 12 16.77 0.86 6.29
CA PRO A 12 17.20 2.23 6.62
C PRO A 12 18.04 2.85 5.51
N GLY A 13 17.83 4.14 5.28
CA GLY A 13 18.58 4.89 4.26
C GLY A 13 18.01 4.79 2.86
N GLN A 14 16.92 4.04 2.64
CA GLN A 14 16.31 3.84 1.33
C GLN A 14 15.02 4.65 1.15
N GLN A 15 14.80 5.68 1.95
CA GLN A 15 13.55 6.43 1.94
C GLN A 15 13.23 7.05 0.58
N THR A 16 14.20 7.73 -0.04
CA THR A 16 13.97 8.40 -1.33
C THR A 16 13.66 7.37 -2.43
N ALA A 17 14.44 6.30 -2.50
CA ALA A 17 14.22 5.25 -3.49
C ALA A 17 12.88 4.55 -3.28
N PHE A 18 12.50 4.30 -2.02
CA PHE A 18 11.21 3.69 -1.71
C PHE A 18 10.05 4.61 -2.05
N GLU A 19 10.16 5.91 -1.76
CA GLU A 19 9.10 6.87 -2.09
C GLU A 19 8.84 6.92 -3.59
N GLU A 20 9.88 6.87 -4.40
CA GLU A 20 9.74 6.80 -5.86
C GLU A 20 9.12 5.48 -6.30
N ALA A 21 9.56 4.37 -5.72
CA ALA A 21 9.07 3.04 -6.07
C ALA A 21 7.59 2.88 -5.71
N ILE A 22 7.18 3.28 -4.50
CA ILE A 22 5.80 3.12 -4.08
C ILE A 22 4.85 4.02 -4.89
N ALA A 23 5.28 5.23 -5.23
CA ALA A 23 4.51 6.11 -6.10
C ALA A 23 4.32 5.48 -7.48
N ARG A 24 5.36 4.89 -8.05
CA ARG A 24 5.28 4.20 -9.34
C ARG A 24 4.37 2.97 -9.25
N GLY A 25 4.51 2.17 -8.19
CA GLY A 25 3.66 1.00 -7.99
C GLY A 25 2.19 1.35 -7.85
N LEU A 26 1.87 2.43 -7.14
CA LEU A 26 0.50 2.90 -7.00
C LEU A 26 -0.05 3.41 -8.34
N SER A 27 0.70 4.24 -9.04
CA SER A 27 0.22 4.88 -10.27
C SER A 27 0.16 3.94 -11.46
N THR A 28 1.01 2.93 -11.53
CA THR A 28 1.09 2.05 -12.71
C THR A 28 0.52 0.67 -12.49
N VAL A 29 0.39 0.21 -11.26
CA VAL A 29 -0.07 -1.15 -10.95
C VAL A 29 -1.40 -1.11 -10.19
N ILE A 30 -1.41 -0.61 -8.96
CA ILE A 30 -2.59 -0.68 -8.11
C ILE A 30 -3.74 0.14 -8.71
N SER A 31 -3.45 1.24 -9.38
CA SER A 31 -4.47 2.07 -10.03
C SER A 31 -5.29 1.31 -11.09
N ARG A 32 -4.77 0.19 -11.60
CA ARG A 32 -5.48 -0.64 -12.57
C ARG A 32 -6.38 -1.70 -11.93
N ALA A 33 -6.30 -1.85 -10.60
CA ALA A 33 -7.08 -2.87 -9.90
C ALA A 33 -8.54 -2.46 -9.80
N LYS A 34 -9.45 -3.42 -10.00
CA LYS A 34 -10.88 -3.19 -9.83
C LYS A 34 -11.17 -2.74 -8.40
N GLY A 35 -11.96 -1.70 -8.26
CA GLY A 35 -12.38 -1.19 -6.96
C GLY A 35 -11.42 -0.21 -6.30
N PHE A 36 -10.28 0.07 -6.92
CA PHE A 36 -9.33 1.05 -6.41
C PHE A 36 -9.96 2.46 -6.44
N GLN A 37 -9.92 3.17 -5.31
CA GLN A 37 -10.52 4.50 -5.17
C GLN A 37 -9.52 5.59 -4.74
N GLY A 38 -8.25 5.25 -4.60
CA GLY A 38 -7.22 6.21 -4.24
C GLY A 38 -6.31 5.68 -3.15
N ALA A 39 -5.20 6.39 -2.94
CA ALA A 39 -4.19 5.99 -1.97
C ALA A 39 -3.48 7.20 -1.39
N LYS A 40 -2.93 7.02 -0.19
CA LYS A 40 -2.05 7.99 0.47
C LYS A 40 -0.88 7.25 1.07
N VAL A 41 0.29 7.87 1.01
CA VAL A 41 1.51 7.33 1.61
C VAL A 41 2.03 8.35 2.61
N ASN A 42 2.30 7.91 3.84
CA ASN A 42 2.85 8.76 4.88
C ASN A 42 4.14 8.16 5.42
N ARG A 43 5.17 8.99 5.59
CA ARG A 43 6.42 8.58 6.21
C ARG A 43 6.37 8.92 7.70
N GLY A 44 6.85 8.00 8.54
CA GLY A 44 6.95 8.24 9.96
C GLY A 44 7.92 9.39 10.27
N ILE A 45 7.50 10.29 11.17
CA ILE A 45 8.36 11.39 11.63
C ILE A 45 9.34 10.85 12.66
N GLU A 46 8.83 10.13 13.67
CA GLU A 46 9.66 9.55 14.73
C GLU A 46 10.49 8.35 14.21
N SER A 47 9.97 7.63 13.22
CA SER A 47 10.62 6.47 12.63
C SER A 47 10.68 6.65 11.11
N PRO A 48 11.76 7.27 10.58
CA PRO A 48 11.82 7.59 9.14
C PRO A 48 11.87 6.38 8.21
N ASP A 49 12.12 5.18 8.72
CA ASP A 49 12.09 3.92 7.97
C ASP A 49 10.73 3.22 8.06
N ARG A 50 9.73 3.87 8.64
CA ARG A 50 8.37 3.39 8.73
C ARG A 50 7.47 4.21 7.82
N PHE A 51 6.67 3.51 7.01
CA PHE A 51 5.67 4.13 6.15
C PHE A 51 4.30 3.53 6.41
N VAL A 52 3.27 4.36 6.32
CA VAL A 52 1.89 3.92 6.40
C VAL A 52 1.24 4.18 5.05
N LEU A 53 0.84 3.10 4.40
CA LEU A 53 0.13 3.14 3.13
C LEU A 53 -1.35 2.96 3.40
N GLN A 54 -2.16 3.90 2.89
CA GLN A 54 -3.60 3.84 2.94
C GLN A 54 -4.13 3.69 1.52
N ILE A 55 -4.91 2.63 1.28
CA ILE A 55 -5.56 2.43 -0.01
C ILE A 55 -7.06 2.29 0.23
N PHE A 56 -7.85 3.00 -0.58
CA PHE A 56 -9.30 2.95 -0.49
C PHE A 56 -9.84 2.03 -1.58
N TRP A 57 -10.70 1.09 -1.18
CA TRP A 57 -11.30 0.08 -2.05
C TRP A 57 -12.82 0.15 -1.98
N ASP A 58 -13.50 -0.15 -3.09
CA ASP A 58 -14.95 -0.24 -3.09
C ASP A 58 -15.44 -1.32 -2.12
N THR A 59 -14.82 -2.49 -2.16
CA THR A 59 -15.16 -3.63 -1.29
C THR A 59 -13.90 -4.28 -0.74
N LEU A 60 -14.06 -5.01 0.37
CA LEU A 60 -12.98 -5.79 0.95
C LEU A 60 -12.47 -6.84 -0.04
N ALA A 61 -13.38 -7.51 -0.75
CA ALA A 61 -13.02 -8.56 -1.69
C ALA A 61 -12.21 -8.03 -2.89
N ASP A 62 -12.39 -6.77 -3.28
CA ASP A 62 -11.59 -6.17 -4.36
C ASP A 62 -10.10 -6.21 -4.02
N HIS A 63 -9.75 -6.03 -2.74
CA HIS A 63 -8.37 -6.14 -2.30
C HIS A 63 -7.97 -7.59 -2.01
N THR A 64 -8.71 -8.25 -1.10
CA THR A 64 -8.27 -9.56 -0.55
C THR A 64 -8.36 -10.69 -1.55
N VAL A 65 -9.22 -10.59 -2.54
CA VAL A 65 -9.39 -11.59 -3.60
C VAL A 65 -8.99 -11.00 -4.94
N GLY A 66 -9.67 -9.95 -5.39
CA GLY A 66 -9.46 -9.40 -6.72
C GLY A 66 -8.03 -9.01 -6.99
N PHE A 67 -7.45 -8.17 -6.14
CA PHE A 67 -6.06 -7.72 -6.30
C PHE A 67 -5.06 -8.81 -5.95
N ARG A 68 -5.19 -9.41 -4.76
CA ARG A 68 -4.20 -10.39 -4.27
C ARG A 68 -4.08 -11.63 -5.14
N GLU A 69 -5.15 -12.03 -5.82
CA GLU A 69 -5.14 -13.20 -6.69
C GLU A 69 -4.93 -12.85 -8.16
N SER A 70 -4.64 -11.59 -8.46
CA SER A 70 -4.38 -11.11 -9.81
C SER A 70 -2.88 -11.02 -10.08
N PRO A 71 -2.47 -10.98 -11.37
CA PRO A 71 -1.07 -10.72 -11.74
C PRO A 71 -0.55 -9.37 -11.23
N LEU A 72 -1.44 -8.41 -10.96
CA LEU A 72 -1.06 -7.10 -10.44
C LEU A 72 -0.35 -7.18 -9.09
N PHE A 73 -0.73 -8.15 -8.25
CA PHE A 73 -0.10 -8.32 -6.95
C PHE A 73 1.40 -8.65 -7.09
N ALA A 74 1.75 -9.54 -8.01
CA ALA A 74 3.14 -9.89 -8.27
C ALA A 74 3.92 -8.69 -8.83
N GLU A 75 3.30 -7.89 -9.72
CA GLU A 75 3.92 -6.67 -10.25
C GLU A 75 4.19 -5.66 -9.13
N TRP A 76 3.23 -5.47 -8.23
CA TRP A 76 3.37 -4.60 -7.08
C TRP A 76 4.52 -5.05 -6.18
N ARG A 77 4.55 -6.35 -5.84
CA ARG A 77 5.59 -6.92 -4.99
C ARG A 77 6.98 -6.80 -5.61
N ALA A 78 7.09 -6.91 -6.93
CA ALA A 78 8.36 -6.74 -7.63
C ALA A 78 8.90 -5.31 -7.50
N ILE A 79 8.01 -4.32 -7.43
CA ILE A 79 8.41 -2.92 -7.33
C ILE A 79 8.79 -2.54 -5.90
N VAL A 80 7.96 -2.89 -4.92
CA VAL A 80 8.13 -2.41 -3.54
C VAL A 80 8.76 -3.44 -2.60
N GLY A 81 8.63 -4.73 -2.88
CA GLY A 81 9.09 -5.80 -2.01
C GLY A 81 10.57 -5.75 -1.66
N PRO A 82 11.47 -5.40 -2.61
CA PRO A 82 12.92 -5.33 -2.31
C PRO A 82 13.28 -4.36 -1.20
N PHE A 83 12.42 -3.39 -0.88
CA PHE A 83 12.68 -2.41 0.17
C PHE A 83 12.24 -2.87 1.57
N PHE A 84 11.43 -3.92 1.66
CA PHE A 84 10.84 -4.34 2.94
C PHE A 84 11.90 -4.91 3.87
N ALA A 85 12.01 -4.34 5.08
CA ALA A 85 12.85 -4.89 6.15
C ALA A 85 12.14 -6.03 6.89
N ALA A 86 10.80 -6.07 6.80
CA ALA A 86 9.95 -7.09 7.39
C ALA A 86 8.68 -7.19 6.57
N PRO A 87 7.91 -8.29 6.65
CA PRO A 87 6.62 -8.37 5.98
C PRO A 87 5.69 -7.24 6.48
N PRO A 88 5.04 -6.50 5.56
CA PRO A 88 4.09 -5.46 5.97
C PRO A 88 2.92 -6.06 6.77
N VAL A 89 2.46 -5.29 7.75
CA VAL A 89 1.26 -5.63 8.50
C VAL A 89 0.07 -4.92 7.86
N VAL A 90 -0.89 -5.68 7.36
CA VAL A 90 -2.03 -5.15 6.62
C VAL A 90 -3.31 -5.42 7.39
N GLU A 91 -4.10 -4.35 7.61
CA GLU A 91 -5.40 -4.43 8.24
C GLU A 91 -6.42 -3.63 7.44
N HIS A 92 -7.70 -3.91 7.67
CA HIS A 92 -8.79 -3.24 6.95
C HIS A 92 -9.74 -2.57 7.94
N PHE A 93 -10.32 -1.45 7.52
CA PHE A 93 -11.17 -0.63 8.36
C PHE A 93 -12.40 -0.16 7.60
N GLU A 94 -13.53 -0.08 8.28
CA GLU A 94 -14.74 0.54 7.77
C GLU A 94 -14.84 1.96 8.29
N LEU A 95 -15.27 2.89 7.45
CA LEU A 95 -15.53 4.25 7.90
C LEU A 95 -16.77 4.29 8.79
N THR A 96 -16.63 4.81 10.01
CA THR A 96 -17.77 4.94 10.93
C THR A 96 -18.21 6.39 11.14
N TYR A 97 -17.32 7.35 10.90
CA TYR A 97 -17.61 8.78 11.05
C TYR A 97 -16.65 9.62 10.22
N LYS A 98 -17.20 10.68 9.65
CA LYS A 98 -16.41 11.68 8.93
C LYS A 98 -16.98 13.06 9.27
N SER A 99 -16.13 13.93 9.74
CA SER A 99 -16.52 15.31 10.05
C SER A 99 -16.46 16.21 8.81
#